data_e290c879140e9188cca864579dc1c712
#
_entry.id   e290c879140e9188cca864579dc1c712
#
_cell.length_a   1.000
_cell.length_b   1.000
_cell.length_c   1.000
_cell.angle_alpha   90.00
_cell.angle_beta   90.00
_cell.angle_gamma   90.00
#
_symmetry.space_group_name_H-M   'P 1'
#
loop_
_entity.id
_entity.type
_entity.pdbx_description
1 polymer ?
#
loop_
_entity_poly.entity_id
_entity_poly.type
_entity_poly.pdbx_seq_one_letter_code
_entity_poly.pdbx_strand_id
1 'polypeptide(L)'
;LAILVRKVSFTNNAELKDRGHLLKIIMKRQEWKNLLLIFILLSLPILFSCAKKSGLEEIKESGKITVITRNNAHCYYTYRDKPMGFEYDLAKAFSDYLGVSLNVVTSHWEKLFDVLNGGGGDFIAASLTITPSREKLIDFSDEYLAIQQQAVIHTSNYNTRKIEDLKGKTIHIRRGTSYEERLNELKNEGLDITIQLHEDTPTEELIRMVAEKEIEVTIADSNVAFLNRRYYPDVKIAFPIEEQQSLAWAVKKGEAGLQKAINEFLKKIKKDGTFAKIYKKYYSNVEIFDYVDLKKYHRRLKTRLPKYKEIIKRAAEKHGFDWRLIAAMVYQESHFNPRARSFTGVRGMMQLTLDTAKDMGIENRLDPKQSIIGGVKYLKSFIRGMMMAKDPDRVLITLASYNVGYGHILDAQKIAKENNLDPNSWVSLQEILPLLRYRKYYKKTKNGYCRGTEPVRYVNRIMTYYEILKREAIS
;
A
#
# COMPACT_ATOMS: atom_id res chain seq x y z
N LEU A 1 -22.67 -106.43 38.16
CA LEU A 1 -23.01 -105.08 37.59
C LEU A 1 -23.45 -104.08 38.65
N ALA A 2 -23.66 -104.44 39.94
CA ALA A 2 -24.20 -103.57 40.99
C ALA A 2 -23.12 -103.02 41.95
N ILE A 3 -21.81 -103.23 41.75
CA ILE A 3 -20.75 -102.80 42.65
C ILE A 3 -19.86 -101.65 42.04
N LEU A 4 -20.05 -101.35 40.73
CA LEU A 4 -19.25 -100.26 40.08
C LEU A 4 -19.92 -98.89 40.04
N VAL A 5 -21.14 -98.72 40.56
CA VAL A 5 -21.91 -97.47 40.51
C VAL A 5 -21.76 -96.65 41.82
N ARG A 6 -21.15 -97.16 42.92
CA ARG A 6 -21.07 -96.46 44.19
C ARG A 6 -19.75 -95.69 44.53
N LYS A 7 -18.78 -95.63 43.57
CA LYS A 7 -17.48 -94.94 43.79
C LYS A 7 -17.24 -93.73 42.92
N VAL A 8 -18.21 -93.33 42.10
CA VAL A 8 -18.08 -92.13 41.21
C VAL A 8 -18.84 -90.91 41.71
N SER A 9 -19.58 -91.03 42.84
CA SER A 9 -20.45 -89.87 43.29
C SER A 9 -19.89 -89.00 44.40
N PHE A 10 -18.64 -89.11 44.85
CA PHE A 10 -18.12 -88.30 45.95
C PHE A 10 -16.89 -87.44 45.62
N THR A 11 -16.37 -87.46 44.40
CA THR A 11 -15.23 -86.61 44.00
C THR A 11 -15.63 -85.40 43.10
N ASN A 12 -16.90 -85.29 42.71
CA ASN A 12 -17.31 -84.29 41.72
C ASN A 12 -17.84 -82.93 42.31
N ASN A 13 -18.13 -82.85 43.61
CA ASN A 13 -18.73 -81.58 44.14
C ASN A 13 -17.72 -80.56 44.59
N ALA A 14 -16.48 -80.91 44.94
CA ALA A 14 -15.43 -79.96 45.31
C ALA A 14 -14.77 -79.34 44.02
N GLU A 15 -14.49 -80.22 43.02
CA GLU A 15 -13.94 -79.74 41.73
C GLU A 15 -14.91 -78.89 40.92
N LEU A 16 -16.23 -79.14 40.96
CA LEU A 16 -17.24 -78.30 40.30
C LEU A 16 -17.44 -76.93 40.99
N LYS A 17 -17.26 -76.86 42.34
CA LYS A 17 -17.31 -75.64 43.05
C LYS A 17 -16.08 -74.78 42.76
N ASP A 18 -14.90 -75.35 42.66
CA ASP A 18 -13.66 -74.62 42.37
C ASP A 18 -13.60 -74.21 40.90
N ARG A 19 -14.06 -75.01 39.95
CA ARG A 19 -14.21 -74.58 38.55
C ARG A 19 -15.26 -73.47 38.40
N GLY A 20 -16.35 -73.48 39.13
CA GLY A 20 -17.35 -72.41 39.14
C GLY A 20 -16.81 -71.06 39.69
N HIS A 21 -15.95 -71.14 40.71
CA HIS A 21 -15.27 -69.98 41.24
C HIS A 21 -14.21 -69.42 40.29
N LEU A 22 -13.44 -70.34 39.63
CA LEU A 22 -12.45 -69.90 38.62
C LEU A 22 -13.10 -69.34 37.40
N LEU A 23 -14.22 -69.86 36.91
CA LEU A 23 -14.99 -69.36 35.80
C LEU A 23 -15.60 -67.95 36.13
N LYS A 24 -16.10 -67.76 37.35
CA LYS A 24 -16.58 -66.42 37.81
C LYS A 24 -15.46 -65.35 37.90
N ILE A 25 -14.25 -65.77 38.30
CA ILE A 25 -13.07 -64.91 38.34
C ILE A 25 -12.60 -64.55 36.90
N ILE A 26 -12.58 -65.54 36.02
CA ILE A 26 -12.20 -65.36 34.59
C ILE A 26 -13.23 -64.46 33.88
N MET A 27 -14.53 -64.70 34.05
CA MET A 27 -15.59 -63.84 33.49
C MET A 27 -15.53 -62.44 34.02
N LYS A 28 -15.36 -62.24 35.35
CA LYS A 28 -15.19 -60.92 35.91
C LYS A 28 -13.94 -60.21 35.41
N ARG A 29 -12.84 -60.95 35.18
CA ARG A 29 -11.60 -60.40 34.59
C ARG A 29 -11.76 -60.04 33.12
N GLN A 30 -12.59 -60.77 32.37
CA GLN A 30 -12.92 -60.46 30.97
C GLN A 30 -13.86 -59.24 30.87
N GLU A 31 -14.83 -59.13 31.76
CA GLU A 31 -15.71 -57.95 31.85
C GLU A 31 -14.91 -56.66 32.18
N TRP A 32 -13.95 -56.74 33.10
CA TRP A 32 -13.04 -55.67 33.40
C TRP A 32 -12.12 -55.30 32.24
N LYS A 33 -11.66 -56.24 31.47
CA LYS A 33 -10.87 -56.01 30.26
C LYS A 33 -11.72 -55.34 29.18
N ASN A 34 -12.94 -55.79 28.98
CA ASN A 34 -13.86 -55.17 28.04
C ASN A 34 -14.28 -53.78 28.46
N LEU A 35 -14.54 -53.51 29.74
CA LEU A 35 -14.77 -52.17 30.29
C LEU A 35 -13.56 -51.24 30.14
N LEU A 36 -12.35 -51.77 30.36
CA LEU A 36 -11.12 -51.00 30.14
C LEU A 36 -10.89 -50.68 28.65
N LEU A 37 -11.19 -51.61 27.75
CA LEU A 37 -11.12 -51.38 26.31
C LEU A 37 -12.16 -50.37 25.82
N ILE A 38 -13.38 -50.42 26.36
CA ILE A 38 -14.43 -49.40 26.07
C ILE A 38 -14.04 -48.06 26.61
N PHE A 39 -13.42 -47.97 27.79
CA PHE A 39 -12.94 -46.72 28.38
C PHE A 39 -11.76 -46.11 27.57
N ILE A 40 -10.85 -46.95 27.07
CA ILE A 40 -9.76 -46.53 26.18
C ILE A 40 -10.31 -46.08 24.82
N LEU A 41 -11.30 -46.79 24.25
CA LEU A 41 -11.94 -46.42 22.98
C LEU A 41 -12.79 -45.13 23.09
N LEU A 42 -13.39 -44.84 24.24
CA LEU A 42 -14.14 -43.64 24.52
C LEU A 42 -13.22 -42.43 24.88
N SER A 43 -12.02 -42.69 25.41
CA SER A 43 -11.05 -41.65 25.71
C SER A 43 -10.16 -41.25 24.53
N LEU A 44 -10.00 -42.12 23.50
CA LEU A 44 -9.22 -41.79 22.30
C LEU A 44 -9.75 -40.57 21.51
N PRO A 45 -11.07 -40.36 21.29
CA PRO A 45 -11.54 -39.18 20.58
C PRO A 45 -11.39 -37.88 21.41
N ILE A 46 -11.30 -37.95 22.75
CA ILE A 46 -11.11 -36.79 23.62
C ILE A 46 -9.66 -36.30 23.56
N LEU A 47 -8.69 -37.16 23.29
CA LEU A 47 -7.29 -36.77 23.12
C LEU A 47 -6.99 -36.16 21.73
N PHE A 48 -7.83 -36.44 20.71
CA PHE A 48 -7.71 -35.82 19.37
C PHE A 48 -8.47 -34.51 19.20
N SER A 49 -9.28 -34.10 20.17
CA SER A 49 -10.17 -32.92 20.06
C SER A 49 -9.55 -31.61 20.54
N CYS A 50 -8.26 -31.57 20.88
CA CYS A 50 -7.60 -30.33 21.37
C CYS A 50 -6.31 -29.98 20.61
N ALA A 51 -6.21 -30.30 19.33
CA ALA A 51 -5.26 -29.59 18.50
C ALA A 51 -5.81 -28.18 18.28
N LYS A 52 -5.21 -27.17 18.91
CA LYS A 52 -5.53 -25.76 18.67
C LYS A 52 -5.40 -25.53 17.18
N LYS A 53 -6.52 -25.16 16.51
CA LYS A 53 -6.49 -24.83 15.09
C LYS A 53 -5.43 -23.77 14.84
N SER A 54 -4.71 -23.86 13.74
CA SER A 54 -3.80 -22.80 13.33
C SER A 54 -4.61 -21.56 12.96
N GLY A 55 -4.07 -20.38 13.24
CA GLY A 55 -4.75 -19.11 12.89
C GLY A 55 -5.12 -19.03 11.41
N LEU A 56 -4.33 -19.67 10.51
CA LEU A 56 -4.64 -19.75 9.09
C LEU A 56 -5.88 -20.62 8.79
N GLU A 57 -6.10 -21.70 9.54
CA GLU A 57 -7.29 -22.56 9.37
C GLU A 57 -8.55 -21.80 9.86
N GLU A 58 -8.47 -21.10 10.98
CA GLU A 58 -9.56 -20.28 11.49
C GLU A 58 -9.93 -19.17 10.49
N ILE A 59 -8.95 -18.51 9.86
CA ILE A 59 -9.15 -17.50 8.81
C ILE A 59 -9.89 -18.10 7.62
N LYS A 60 -9.49 -19.28 7.14
CA LYS A 60 -10.13 -19.94 5.99
C LYS A 60 -11.54 -20.38 6.30
N GLU A 61 -11.81 -20.89 7.49
CA GLU A 61 -13.14 -21.33 7.92
C GLU A 61 -14.10 -20.14 8.12
N SER A 62 -13.60 -19.05 8.73
CA SER A 62 -14.40 -17.84 8.93
C SER A 62 -14.64 -17.04 7.64
N GLY A 63 -13.84 -17.30 6.58
CA GLY A 63 -13.88 -16.52 5.34
C GLY A 63 -13.43 -15.07 5.49
N LYS A 64 -12.71 -14.75 6.57
CA LYS A 64 -12.33 -13.37 6.91
C LYS A 64 -10.93 -13.30 7.51
N ILE A 65 -10.13 -12.32 7.04
CA ILE A 65 -8.83 -11.98 7.65
C ILE A 65 -8.83 -10.53 8.11
N THR A 66 -8.26 -10.27 9.28
CA THR A 66 -8.19 -8.94 9.88
C THR A 66 -6.77 -8.40 9.88
N VAL A 67 -6.52 -7.30 9.15
CA VAL A 67 -5.26 -6.58 9.19
C VAL A 67 -5.29 -5.49 10.24
N ILE A 68 -4.25 -5.41 11.07
CA ILE A 68 -3.99 -4.29 11.97
C ILE A 68 -3.05 -3.34 11.24
N THR A 69 -3.45 -2.08 11.11
CA THR A 69 -2.69 -1.08 10.37
C THR A 69 -2.79 0.30 11.00
N ARG A 70 -2.21 1.33 10.36
CA ARG A 70 -2.22 2.72 10.82
C ARG A 70 -3.05 3.59 9.88
N ASN A 71 -3.74 4.56 10.45
CA ASN A 71 -4.41 5.58 9.65
C ASN A 71 -3.40 6.68 9.26
N ASN A 72 -2.84 6.57 8.07
CA ASN A 72 -1.90 7.53 7.49
C ASN A 72 -1.79 7.34 5.96
N ALA A 73 -1.06 8.22 5.29
CA ALA A 73 -0.92 8.23 3.83
C ALA A 73 -0.20 6.99 3.25
N HIS A 74 0.56 6.23 4.06
CA HIS A 74 1.24 5.01 3.64
C HIS A 74 0.42 3.75 3.84
N CYS A 75 -0.19 3.63 5.05
CA CYS A 75 -0.74 2.38 5.47
C CYS A 75 -2.19 2.24 5.06
N TYR A 76 -3.06 3.12 5.58
CA TYR A 76 -4.49 3.09 5.30
C TYR A 76 -5.10 4.48 5.48
N TYR A 77 -5.95 4.89 4.54
CA TYR A 77 -6.78 6.09 4.62
C TYR A 77 -7.99 5.95 3.72
N THR A 78 -9.04 6.73 4.01
CA THR A 78 -10.24 6.78 3.17
C THR A 78 -10.17 8.00 2.26
N TYR A 79 -10.38 7.77 0.97
CA TYR A 79 -10.48 8.84 -0.02
C TYR A 79 -11.73 8.65 -0.88
N ARG A 80 -12.68 9.61 -0.85
CA ARG A 80 -13.99 9.53 -1.52
C ARG A 80 -14.71 8.21 -1.22
N ASP A 81 -14.80 7.87 0.06
CA ASP A 81 -15.41 6.65 0.58
C ASP A 81 -14.76 5.33 0.09
N LYS A 82 -13.57 5.43 -0.51
CA LYS A 82 -12.78 4.27 -0.92
C LYS A 82 -11.53 4.14 -0.06
N PRO A 83 -11.27 2.94 0.46
CA PRO A 83 -10.06 2.68 1.19
C PRO A 83 -8.84 2.71 0.25
N MET A 84 -7.75 3.28 0.73
CA MET A 84 -6.47 3.42 0.03
C MET A 84 -5.30 3.27 1.01
N GLY A 85 -4.11 3.05 0.49
CA GLY A 85 -2.86 2.93 1.21
C GLY A 85 -2.01 1.80 0.65
N PHE A 86 -0.69 1.94 0.70
CA PHE A 86 0.21 0.91 0.17
C PHE A 86 0.05 -0.41 0.93
N GLU A 87 0.04 -0.34 2.27
CA GLU A 87 -0.17 -1.52 3.10
C GLU A 87 -1.56 -2.12 2.91
N TYR A 88 -2.59 -1.26 2.78
CA TYR A 88 -3.95 -1.70 2.51
C TYR A 88 -4.06 -2.45 1.17
N ASP A 89 -3.49 -1.93 0.10
CA ASP A 89 -3.56 -2.58 -1.22
C ASP A 89 -2.82 -3.93 -1.22
N LEU A 90 -1.70 -4.03 -0.49
CA LEU A 90 -1.00 -5.30 -0.31
C LEU A 90 -1.83 -6.29 0.53
N ALA A 91 -2.41 -5.84 1.65
CA ALA A 91 -3.27 -6.67 2.51
C ALA A 91 -4.53 -7.13 1.76
N LYS A 92 -5.11 -6.25 0.91
CA LYS A 92 -6.25 -6.61 0.05
C LYS A 92 -5.86 -7.69 -0.96
N ALA A 93 -4.70 -7.53 -1.61
CA ALA A 93 -4.20 -8.57 -2.52
C ALA A 93 -3.93 -9.90 -1.80
N PHE A 94 -3.49 -9.86 -0.53
CA PHE A 94 -3.32 -11.07 0.29
C PHE A 94 -4.65 -11.72 0.64
N SER A 95 -5.66 -10.95 1.06
CA SER A 95 -6.99 -11.50 1.33
C SER A 95 -7.60 -12.16 0.07
N ASP A 96 -7.40 -11.54 -1.10
CA ASP A 96 -7.84 -12.09 -2.39
C ASP A 96 -7.07 -13.37 -2.76
N TYR A 97 -5.78 -13.42 -2.44
CA TYR A 97 -4.95 -14.64 -2.61
C TYR A 97 -5.45 -15.81 -1.74
N LEU A 98 -5.89 -15.54 -0.52
CA LEU A 98 -6.47 -16.53 0.37
C LEU A 98 -7.92 -16.90 0.05
N GLY A 99 -8.61 -16.11 -0.79
CA GLY A 99 -10.04 -16.26 -1.09
C GLY A 99 -10.98 -15.85 0.04
N VAL A 100 -10.53 -14.91 0.91
CA VAL A 100 -11.29 -14.43 2.08
C VAL A 100 -11.53 -12.92 2.02
N SER A 101 -12.46 -12.42 2.84
CA SER A 101 -12.73 -10.99 2.96
C SER A 101 -11.73 -10.30 3.88
N LEU A 102 -11.30 -9.07 3.52
CA LEU A 102 -10.41 -8.26 4.35
C LEU A 102 -11.22 -7.41 5.33
N ASN A 103 -10.89 -7.49 6.61
CA ASN A 103 -11.28 -6.55 7.64
C ASN A 103 -10.07 -5.67 8.02
N VAL A 104 -10.29 -4.39 8.30
CA VAL A 104 -9.23 -3.44 8.65
C VAL A 104 -9.47 -2.89 10.04
N VAL A 105 -8.49 -3.04 10.91
CA VAL A 105 -8.45 -2.44 12.24
C VAL A 105 -7.30 -1.43 12.27
N THR A 106 -7.63 -0.17 12.53
CA THR A 106 -6.61 0.87 12.69
C THR A 106 -6.26 1.03 14.17
N SER A 107 -4.97 1.13 14.47
CA SER A 107 -4.46 1.29 15.83
C SER A 107 -3.42 2.41 15.93
N HIS A 108 -3.20 2.91 17.11
CA HIS A 108 -2.06 3.74 17.42
C HIS A 108 -0.77 2.92 17.34
N TRP A 109 0.32 3.58 16.96
CA TRP A 109 1.62 2.92 16.76
C TRP A 109 2.06 2.10 17.98
N GLU A 110 1.95 2.70 19.14
CA GLU A 110 2.40 2.16 20.42
C GLU A 110 1.60 0.91 20.87
N LYS A 111 0.39 0.72 20.29
CA LYS A 111 -0.54 -0.37 20.63
C LYS A 111 -0.61 -1.49 19.60
N LEU A 112 0.15 -1.41 18.50
CA LEU A 112 0.05 -2.39 17.40
C LEU A 112 0.29 -3.82 17.91
N PHE A 113 1.33 -4.03 18.73
CA PHE A 113 1.68 -5.36 19.24
C PHE A 113 0.70 -5.83 20.30
N ASP A 114 0.20 -4.94 21.15
CA ASP A 114 -0.83 -5.29 22.15
C ASP A 114 -2.12 -5.72 21.47
N VAL A 115 -2.55 -5.01 20.43
CA VAL A 115 -3.75 -5.36 19.66
C VAL A 115 -3.57 -6.71 18.97
N LEU A 116 -2.40 -6.98 18.37
CA LEU A 116 -2.09 -8.27 17.74
C LEU A 116 -2.12 -9.40 18.77
N ASN A 117 -1.37 -9.26 19.87
CA ASN A 117 -1.24 -10.28 20.88
C ASN A 117 -2.57 -10.51 21.65
N GLY A 118 -3.39 -9.47 21.78
CA GLY A 118 -4.74 -9.52 22.35
C GLY A 118 -5.80 -10.12 21.42
N GLY A 119 -5.44 -10.51 20.17
CA GLY A 119 -6.39 -11.10 19.21
C GLY A 119 -7.28 -10.09 18.49
N GLY A 120 -6.90 -8.80 18.47
CA GLY A 120 -7.63 -7.76 17.74
C GLY A 120 -7.44 -7.79 16.22
N GLY A 121 -6.63 -8.73 15.71
CA GLY A 121 -6.41 -9.00 14.29
C GLY A 121 -5.41 -10.12 14.09
N ASP A 122 -5.22 -10.52 12.84
CA ASP A 122 -4.44 -11.70 12.47
C ASP A 122 -2.98 -11.35 12.15
N PHE A 123 -2.75 -10.17 11.57
CA PHE A 123 -1.40 -9.70 11.23
C PHE A 123 -1.33 -8.18 11.21
N ILE A 124 -0.10 -7.63 11.33
CA ILE A 124 0.17 -6.20 11.23
C ILE A 124 0.79 -5.90 9.86
N ALA A 125 0.19 -4.94 9.13
CA ALA A 125 0.72 -4.32 7.93
C ALA A 125 0.77 -2.80 8.15
N ALA A 126 1.91 -2.31 8.66
CA ALA A 126 2.06 -0.94 9.16
C ALA A 126 3.44 -0.33 8.92
N SER A 127 4.16 -0.81 7.90
CA SER A 127 5.55 -0.42 7.59
C SER A 127 6.48 -0.66 8.79
N LEU A 128 6.45 -1.88 9.32
CA LEU A 128 7.28 -2.27 10.46
C LEU A 128 8.69 -2.66 10.00
N THR A 129 9.69 -1.97 10.55
CA THR A 129 11.10 -2.37 10.42
C THR A 129 11.36 -3.60 11.27
N ILE A 130 12.07 -4.59 10.73
CA ILE A 130 12.58 -5.73 11.48
C ILE A 130 13.66 -5.22 12.44
N THR A 131 13.51 -5.44 13.73
CA THR A 131 14.55 -5.17 14.74
C THR A 131 14.62 -6.31 15.75
N PRO A 132 15.81 -6.58 16.36
CA PRO A 132 15.96 -7.64 17.34
C PRO A 132 15.04 -7.50 18.57
N SER A 133 14.68 -6.27 18.95
CA SER A 133 13.75 -6.00 20.04
C SER A 133 12.34 -6.47 19.71
N ARG A 134 11.88 -6.25 18.47
CA ARG A 134 10.55 -6.63 18.00
C ARG A 134 10.44 -8.11 17.73
N GLU A 135 11.49 -8.75 17.23
CA GLU A 135 11.55 -10.20 17.03
C GLU A 135 11.34 -11.01 18.30
N LYS A 136 11.59 -10.43 19.47
CA LYS A 136 11.28 -11.04 20.77
C LYS A 136 9.77 -11.11 21.03
N LEU A 137 8.97 -10.21 20.46
CA LEU A 137 7.55 -10.01 20.75
C LEU A 137 6.62 -10.64 19.73
N ILE A 138 7.06 -10.71 18.46
CA ILE A 138 6.28 -11.10 17.29
C ILE A 138 7.14 -11.91 16.32
N ASP A 139 6.52 -12.59 15.35
CA ASP A 139 7.22 -13.20 14.23
C ASP A 139 7.00 -12.35 12.97
N PHE A 140 8.07 -12.15 12.19
CA PHE A 140 8.04 -11.38 10.95
C PHE A 140 7.89 -12.28 9.72
N SER A 141 7.21 -11.80 8.70
CA SER A 141 7.27 -12.37 7.35
C SER A 141 8.65 -12.15 6.72
N ASP A 142 8.86 -12.72 5.53
CA ASP A 142 9.91 -12.27 4.64
C ASP A 142 9.75 -10.76 4.37
N GLU A 143 10.87 -10.10 4.12
CA GLU A 143 10.88 -8.69 3.77
C GLU A 143 10.12 -8.42 2.46
N TYR A 144 9.34 -7.34 2.43
CA TYR A 144 8.68 -6.92 1.20
C TYR A 144 9.30 -5.64 0.61
N LEU A 145 9.91 -4.78 1.43
CA LEU A 145 10.50 -3.52 1.02
C LEU A 145 11.76 -3.22 1.84
N ALA A 146 12.82 -2.81 1.16
CA ALA A 146 14.01 -2.27 1.79
C ALA A 146 13.92 -0.75 1.89
N ILE A 147 14.29 -0.21 3.05
CA ILE A 147 14.29 1.22 3.36
C ILE A 147 15.60 1.63 4.02
N GLN A 148 15.80 2.92 4.17
CA GLN A 148 16.91 3.47 4.91
C GLN A 148 16.43 4.65 5.76
N GLN A 149 16.83 4.69 7.02
CA GLN A 149 16.50 5.80 7.93
C GLN A 149 17.29 7.04 7.53
N GLN A 150 16.60 8.14 7.27
CA GLN A 150 17.16 9.37 6.75
C GLN A 150 17.00 10.53 7.74
N ALA A 151 18.03 11.32 7.92
CA ALA A 151 17.91 12.63 8.55
C ALA A 151 17.18 13.59 7.61
N VAL A 152 16.12 14.20 8.14
CA VAL A 152 15.28 15.17 7.43
C VAL A 152 15.47 16.53 8.07
N ILE A 153 15.88 17.51 7.28
CA ILE A 153 16.20 18.88 7.71
C ILE A 153 15.54 19.89 6.79
N HIS A 154 15.47 21.14 7.20
CA HIS A 154 15.01 22.20 6.32
C HIS A 154 16.07 22.52 5.24
N THR A 155 15.65 22.87 4.02
CA THR A 155 16.55 23.16 2.88
C THR A 155 17.50 24.33 3.15
N SER A 156 17.20 25.26 4.06
CA SER A 156 18.12 26.34 4.48
C SER A 156 19.18 25.91 5.50
N ASN A 157 19.12 24.67 5.98
CA ASN A 157 20.17 24.12 6.85
C ASN A 157 21.29 23.53 5.99
N TYR A 158 22.37 24.28 5.84
CA TYR A 158 23.54 23.89 5.03
C TYR A 158 24.63 23.18 5.86
N ASN A 159 24.52 23.20 7.18
CA ASN A 159 25.58 22.77 8.09
C ASN A 159 25.41 21.30 8.56
N THR A 160 24.26 20.68 8.30
CA THR A 160 23.98 19.30 8.71
C THR A 160 24.02 18.41 7.47
N ARG A 161 25.12 17.66 7.26
CA ARG A 161 25.40 16.90 6.03
C ARG A 161 25.74 15.44 6.29
N LYS A 162 26.10 15.08 7.53
CA LYS A 162 26.51 13.74 7.96
C LYS A 162 26.16 13.53 9.42
N ILE A 163 26.29 12.32 9.92
CA ILE A 163 25.87 11.92 11.28
C ILE A 163 26.56 12.77 12.36
N GLU A 164 27.83 13.06 12.20
CA GLU A 164 28.59 13.84 13.19
C GLU A 164 28.09 15.28 13.33
N ASP A 165 27.46 15.83 12.29
CA ASP A 165 26.88 17.17 12.31
C ASP A 165 25.57 17.24 13.14
N LEU A 166 25.09 16.10 13.64
CA LEU A 166 23.98 16.03 14.60
C LEU A 166 24.42 16.39 16.03
N LYS A 167 25.73 16.44 16.31
CA LYS A 167 26.25 16.78 17.62
C LYS A 167 25.68 18.08 18.16
N GLY A 168 25.22 18.06 19.41
CA GLY A 168 24.60 19.20 20.10
C GLY A 168 23.16 19.51 19.65
N LYS A 169 22.59 18.73 18.74
CA LYS A 169 21.22 18.97 18.23
C LYS A 169 20.18 18.18 18.97
N THR A 170 18.96 18.73 18.99
CA THR A 170 17.76 18.00 19.39
C THR A 170 17.12 17.35 18.18
N ILE A 171 16.98 16.02 18.23
CA ILE A 171 16.37 15.23 17.18
C ILE A 171 14.98 14.80 17.63
N HIS A 172 13.98 15.22 16.90
CA HIS A 172 12.58 14.94 17.20
C HIS A 172 12.13 13.69 16.45
N ILE A 173 11.68 12.66 17.20
CA ILE A 173 11.21 11.41 16.61
C ILE A 173 9.96 10.92 17.33
N ARG A 174 9.21 10.04 16.69
CA ARG A 174 8.11 9.33 17.31
C ARG A 174 8.64 8.24 18.24
N ARG A 175 8.06 8.13 19.44
CA ARG A 175 8.36 7.08 20.41
C ARG A 175 8.10 5.67 19.84
N GLY A 176 8.93 4.69 20.23
CA GLY A 176 8.77 3.27 19.86
C GLY A 176 9.10 2.95 18.40
N THR A 177 9.71 3.89 17.66
CA THR A 177 10.21 3.64 16.31
C THR A 177 11.60 3.03 16.34
N SER A 178 12.02 2.38 15.25
CA SER A 178 13.41 1.93 15.06
C SER A 178 14.41 3.08 15.06
N TYR A 179 13.95 4.31 14.81
CA TYR A 179 14.77 5.52 14.90
C TYR A 179 15.26 5.77 16.33
N GLU A 180 14.38 5.50 17.32
CA GLU A 180 14.74 5.63 18.75
C GLU A 180 15.83 4.64 19.12
N GLU A 181 15.71 3.38 18.64
CA GLU A 181 16.75 2.34 18.87
C GLU A 181 18.09 2.83 18.29
N ARG A 182 18.13 3.24 17.02
CA ARG A 182 19.37 3.68 16.36
C ARG A 182 19.98 4.94 16.97
N LEU A 183 19.17 5.94 17.29
CA LEU A 183 19.68 7.16 17.94
C LEU A 183 20.25 6.89 19.33
N ASN A 184 19.68 5.95 20.09
CA ASN A 184 20.23 5.52 21.37
C ASN A 184 21.57 4.78 21.19
N GLU A 185 21.73 3.96 20.15
CA GLU A 185 23.01 3.33 19.80
C GLU A 185 24.06 4.40 19.49
N LEU A 186 23.76 5.37 18.59
CA LEU A 186 24.66 6.46 18.26
C LEU A 186 25.07 7.28 19.49
N LYS A 187 24.14 7.50 20.43
CA LYS A 187 24.43 8.16 21.69
C LYS A 187 25.39 7.34 22.57
N ASN A 188 25.17 6.03 22.63
CA ASN A 188 26.05 5.10 23.36
C ASN A 188 27.45 5.00 22.70
N GLU A 189 27.54 5.17 21.36
CA GLU A 189 28.78 5.26 20.59
C GLU A 189 29.51 6.61 20.80
N GLY A 190 28.94 7.53 21.59
CA GLY A 190 29.55 8.80 21.95
C GLY A 190 29.06 10.02 21.18
N LEU A 191 28.02 9.90 20.36
CA LEU A 191 27.41 11.06 19.70
C LEU A 191 26.56 11.86 20.70
N ASP A 192 26.98 13.09 20.99
CA ASP A 192 26.28 14.00 21.90
C ASP A 192 25.04 14.59 21.20
N ILE A 193 23.88 13.97 21.43
CA ILE A 193 22.58 14.37 20.89
C ILE A 193 21.49 14.35 21.97
N THR A 194 20.48 15.20 21.80
CA THR A 194 19.26 15.16 22.59
C THR A 194 18.15 14.51 21.76
N ILE A 195 17.50 13.47 22.29
CA ILE A 195 16.37 12.80 21.62
C ILE A 195 15.07 13.30 22.25
N GLN A 196 14.26 13.99 21.48
CA GLN A 196 12.92 14.43 21.87
C GLN A 196 11.88 13.47 21.34
N LEU A 197 11.26 12.71 22.25
CA LEU A 197 10.24 11.71 21.91
C LEU A 197 8.84 12.36 21.84
N HIS A 198 8.11 12.05 20.78
CA HIS A 198 6.72 12.44 20.58
C HIS A 198 5.82 11.19 20.60
N GLU A 199 4.80 11.17 21.42
CA GLU A 199 3.91 10.01 21.58
C GLU A 199 2.83 9.96 20.47
N ASP A 200 2.05 11.03 20.32
CA ASP A 200 0.93 11.08 19.39
C ASP A 200 1.23 11.80 18.06
N THR A 201 2.45 12.27 17.86
CA THR A 201 2.84 12.98 16.65
C THR A 201 3.40 12.00 15.62
N PRO A 202 2.74 11.78 14.47
CA PRO A 202 3.25 10.90 13.43
C PRO A 202 4.50 11.50 12.75
N THR A 203 5.34 10.64 12.18
CA THR A 203 6.58 11.05 11.48
C THR A 203 6.32 12.07 10.37
N GLU A 204 5.21 11.95 9.67
CA GLU A 204 4.78 12.87 8.62
C GLU A 204 4.56 14.29 9.15
N GLU A 205 4.04 14.40 10.37
CA GLU A 205 3.85 15.70 11.04
C GLU A 205 5.19 16.30 11.51
N LEU A 206 6.12 15.48 11.99
CA LEU A 206 7.47 15.95 12.32
C LEU A 206 8.19 16.45 11.05
N ILE A 207 7.98 15.84 9.89
CA ILE A 207 8.48 16.35 8.61
C ILE A 207 7.86 17.72 8.27
N ARG A 208 6.56 17.92 8.53
CA ARG A 208 5.92 19.25 8.39
C ARG A 208 6.58 20.29 9.32
N MET A 209 6.77 19.93 10.58
CA MET A 209 7.40 20.81 11.57
C MET A 209 8.83 21.24 11.14
N VAL A 210 9.59 20.34 10.50
CA VAL A 210 10.87 20.69 9.88
C VAL A 210 10.69 21.67 8.74
N ALA A 211 9.71 21.46 7.86
CA ALA A 211 9.44 22.36 6.73
C ALA A 211 9.05 23.78 7.19
N GLU A 212 8.34 23.88 8.29
CA GLU A 212 7.89 25.14 8.88
C GLU A 212 8.91 25.75 9.87
N LYS A 213 10.05 25.07 10.08
CA LYS A 213 11.14 25.48 11.00
C LYS A 213 10.72 25.49 12.47
N GLU A 214 9.71 24.74 12.85
CA GLU A 214 9.32 24.54 14.24
C GLU A 214 10.32 23.65 14.97
N ILE A 215 10.92 22.69 14.24
CA ILE A 215 12.00 21.83 14.69
C ILE A 215 13.14 21.78 13.68
N GLU A 216 14.35 21.47 14.12
CA GLU A 216 15.53 21.50 13.25
C GLU A 216 15.74 20.18 12.49
N VAL A 217 15.56 19.03 13.16
CA VAL A 217 15.86 17.70 12.62
C VAL A 217 14.82 16.69 13.05
N THR A 218 14.39 15.86 12.11
CA THR A 218 13.69 14.60 12.39
C THR A 218 14.30 13.45 11.61
N ILE A 219 13.98 12.22 11.99
CA ILE A 219 14.35 11.00 11.27
C ILE A 219 13.09 10.39 10.65
N ALA A 220 13.25 9.89 9.43
CA ALA A 220 12.18 9.19 8.73
C ALA A 220 12.74 8.11 7.80
N ASP A 221 11.99 7.05 7.60
CA ASP A 221 12.28 6.07 6.56
C ASP A 221 12.25 6.74 5.17
N SER A 222 13.12 6.29 4.29
CA SER A 222 13.30 6.89 2.96
C SER A 222 12.00 6.97 2.16
N ASN A 223 11.16 5.93 2.19
CA ASN A 223 9.85 5.92 1.55
C ASN A 223 8.90 6.99 2.13
N VAL A 224 8.89 7.17 3.46
CA VAL A 224 8.10 8.20 4.16
C VAL A 224 8.62 9.60 3.82
N ALA A 225 9.95 9.79 3.91
CA ALA A 225 10.59 11.08 3.64
C ALA A 225 10.37 11.52 2.19
N PHE A 226 10.60 10.63 1.21
CA PHE A 226 10.37 10.92 -0.21
C PHE A 226 8.90 11.23 -0.52
N LEU A 227 7.95 10.48 0.04
CA LEU A 227 6.53 10.76 -0.16
C LEU A 227 6.16 12.14 0.39
N ASN A 228 6.62 12.49 1.59
CA ASN A 228 6.26 13.75 2.24
C ASN A 228 6.94 14.96 1.61
N ARG A 229 8.12 14.82 0.96
CA ARG A 229 8.77 15.90 0.23
C ARG A 229 7.88 16.52 -0.87
N ARG A 230 6.91 15.79 -1.41
CA ARG A 230 5.92 16.32 -2.36
C ARG A 230 5.06 17.43 -1.74
N TYR A 231 4.72 17.26 -0.47
CA TYR A 231 3.84 18.17 0.27
C TYR A 231 4.65 19.28 0.93
N TYR A 232 5.88 18.97 1.32
CA TYR A 232 6.79 19.86 2.04
C TYR A 232 8.10 20.04 1.26
N PRO A 233 8.08 20.86 0.18
CA PRO A 233 9.25 21.03 -0.70
C PRO A 233 10.43 21.73 -0.04
N ASP A 234 10.23 22.35 1.13
CA ASP A 234 11.28 23.01 1.89
C ASP A 234 12.06 22.05 2.83
N VAL A 235 11.73 20.72 2.82
CA VAL A 235 12.57 19.72 3.48
C VAL A 235 13.63 19.15 2.54
N LYS A 236 14.78 18.83 3.12
CA LYS A 236 15.88 18.12 2.49
C LYS A 236 16.05 16.76 3.20
N ILE A 237 16.10 15.70 2.44
CA ILE A 237 16.56 14.38 2.87
C ILE A 237 18.07 14.44 2.83
N ALA A 238 18.73 14.49 3.99
CA ALA A 238 20.11 14.92 4.09
C ALA A 238 21.10 13.76 3.92
N PHE A 239 21.01 12.77 4.77
CA PHE A 239 21.89 11.61 4.79
C PHE A 239 21.26 10.47 5.59
N PRO A 240 21.66 9.21 5.34
CA PRO A 240 21.23 8.08 6.13
C PRO A 240 21.93 8.06 7.51
N ILE A 241 21.18 7.62 8.54
CA ILE A 241 21.73 7.39 9.89
C ILE A 241 21.94 5.91 10.18
N GLU A 242 21.53 5.05 9.28
CA GLU A 242 21.55 3.59 9.41
C GLU A 242 21.82 2.95 8.06
N GLU A 243 22.33 1.74 8.06
CA GLU A 243 22.37 0.87 6.90
C GLU A 243 20.96 0.53 6.41
N GLN A 244 20.88 -0.11 5.26
CA GLN A 244 19.59 -0.51 4.69
C GLN A 244 18.87 -1.50 5.60
N GLN A 245 17.62 -1.22 5.90
CA GLN A 245 16.75 -2.04 6.75
C GLN A 245 15.56 -2.59 5.97
N SER A 246 14.96 -3.65 6.49
CA SER A 246 13.86 -4.36 5.86
C SER A 246 12.53 -4.09 6.56
N LEU A 247 11.49 -3.79 5.78
CA LEU A 247 10.11 -3.78 6.24
C LEU A 247 9.47 -5.15 6.03
N ALA A 248 8.74 -5.62 7.03
CA ALA A 248 8.01 -6.88 6.99
C ALA A 248 6.64 -6.76 7.68
N TRP A 249 5.74 -7.69 7.37
CA TRP A 249 4.52 -7.87 8.13
C TRP A 249 4.78 -8.70 9.36
N ALA A 250 3.99 -8.47 10.40
CA ALA A 250 4.14 -9.19 11.66
C ALA A 250 2.91 -10.05 11.95
N VAL A 251 3.17 -11.24 12.49
CA VAL A 251 2.16 -12.17 13.01
C VAL A 251 2.45 -12.45 14.48
N LYS A 252 1.45 -12.94 15.21
CA LYS A 252 1.63 -13.38 16.59
C LYS A 252 2.67 -14.50 16.66
N LYS A 253 3.44 -14.53 17.73
CA LYS A 253 4.42 -15.60 17.99
C LYS A 253 3.80 -16.98 17.86
N GLY A 254 4.47 -17.82 17.05
CA GLY A 254 4.07 -19.22 16.85
C GLY A 254 3.01 -19.42 15.75
N GLU A 255 2.53 -18.39 15.08
CA GLU A 255 1.59 -18.48 13.95
C GLU A 255 2.32 -18.85 12.63
N ALA A 256 3.11 -19.92 12.65
CA ALA A 256 3.94 -20.35 11.52
C ALA A 256 3.14 -20.61 10.23
N GLY A 257 1.90 -21.07 10.35
CA GLY A 257 1.01 -21.32 9.20
C GLY A 257 0.66 -20.03 8.45
N LEU A 258 0.29 -18.96 9.18
CA LEU A 258 -0.04 -17.66 8.60
C LEU A 258 1.22 -16.99 8.07
N GLN A 259 2.33 -17.01 8.82
CA GLN A 259 3.63 -16.48 8.38
C GLN A 259 4.07 -17.10 7.04
N LYS A 260 3.99 -18.42 6.92
CA LYS A 260 4.32 -19.14 5.69
C LYS A 260 3.42 -18.71 4.52
N ALA A 261 2.11 -18.58 4.75
CA ALA A 261 1.17 -18.13 3.72
C ALA A 261 1.47 -16.71 3.25
N ILE A 262 1.85 -15.80 4.16
CA ILE A 262 2.29 -14.44 3.82
C ILE A 262 3.57 -14.49 2.96
N ASN A 263 4.56 -15.31 3.32
CA ASN A 263 5.82 -15.43 2.58
C ASN A 263 5.61 -15.97 1.16
N GLU A 264 4.77 -17.01 1.02
CA GLU A 264 4.40 -17.54 -0.30
C GLU A 264 3.68 -16.50 -1.16
N PHE A 265 2.77 -15.74 -0.57
CA PHE A 265 2.11 -14.63 -1.23
C PHE A 265 3.09 -13.54 -1.67
N LEU A 266 3.97 -13.06 -0.78
CA LEU A 266 4.97 -12.04 -1.10
C LEU A 266 5.89 -12.48 -2.23
N LYS A 267 6.37 -13.72 -2.20
CA LYS A 267 7.16 -14.33 -3.28
C LYS A 267 6.40 -14.35 -4.61
N LYS A 268 5.11 -14.72 -4.58
CA LYS A 268 4.24 -14.74 -5.76
C LYS A 268 4.09 -13.37 -6.36
N ILE A 269 3.70 -12.36 -5.58
CA ILE A 269 3.42 -10.99 -6.09
C ILE A 269 4.67 -10.24 -6.55
N LYS A 270 5.84 -10.57 -5.98
CA LYS A 270 7.13 -10.07 -6.48
C LYS A 270 7.44 -10.66 -7.85
N LYS A 271 7.14 -11.94 -8.06
CA LYS A 271 7.39 -12.67 -9.32
C LYS A 271 6.42 -12.25 -10.45
N ASP A 272 5.13 -12.12 -10.15
CA ASP A 272 4.08 -11.83 -11.16
C ASP A 272 3.91 -10.33 -11.45
N GLY A 273 4.69 -9.47 -10.81
CA GLY A 273 4.66 -8.02 -11.01
C GLY A 273 3.56 -7.28 -10.24
N THR A 274 2.70 -7.96 -9.50
CA THR A 274 1.64 -7.33 -8.68
C THR A 274 2.24 -6.38 -7.65
N PHE A 275 3.34 -6.77 -6.98
CA PHE A 275 4.06 -5.90 -6.05
C PHE A 275 4.57 -4.62 -6.74
N ALA A 276 5.21 -4.75 -7.89
CA ALA A 276 5.73 -3.62 -8.65
C ALA A 276 4.60 -2.66 -9.09
N LYS A 277 3.43 -3.20 -9.46
CA LYS A 277 2.24 -2.41 -9.80
C LYS A 277 1.73 -1.61 -8.61
N ILE A 278 1.60 -2.23 -7.44
CA ILE A 278 1.17 -1.57 -6.20
C ILE A 278 2.21 -0.53 -5.77
N TYR A 279 3.50 -0.91 -5.73
CA TYR A 279 4.60 0.01 -5.41
C TYR A 279 4.60 1.25 -6.30
N LYS A 280 4.47 1.07 -7.60
CA LYS A 280 4.45 2.13 -8.59
C LYS A 280 3.26 3.09 -8.36
N LYS A 281 2.11 2.60 -7.94
CA LYS A 281 0.94 3.43 -7.63
C LYS A 281 1.24 4.48 -6.55
N TYR A 282 2.03 4.13 -5.53
CA TYR A 282 2.30 4.99 -4.38
C TYR A 282 3.63 5.74 -4.46
N TYR A 283 4.66 5.13 -5.04
CA TYR A 283 6.05 5.64 -4.97
C TYR A 283 6.68 6.05 -6.30
N SER A 284 6.16 5.62 -7.47
CA SER A 284 6.84 5.87 -8.75
C SER A 284 6.99 7.33 -9.17
N ASN A 285 6.21 8.22 -8.58
CA ASN A 285 6.24 9.65 -8.93
C ASN A 285 7.14 10.48 -8.00
N VAL A 286 7.81 9.85 -7.04
CA VAL A 286 8.60 10.54 -6.01
C VAL A 286 9.95 10.98 -6.54
N GLU A 287 10.55 10.21 -7.45
CA GLU A 287 11.88 10.45 -7.99
C GLU A 287 11.94 11.46 -9.15
N ILE A 288 10.79 11.77 -9.78
CA ILE A 288 10.72 12.54 -11.04
C ILE A 288 10.56 14.06 -10.81
N PHE A 289 10.19 14.48 -9.59
CA PHE A 289 9.94 15.89 -9.32
C PHE A 289 11.19 16.61 -8.86
N ASP A 290 11.62 17.60 -9.66
CA ASP A 290 12.58 18.59 -9.23
C ASP A 290 11.95 19.43 -8.09
N TYR A 291 12.68 19.56 -6.99
CA TYR A 291 12.36 20.42 -5.85
C TYR A 291 11.93 21.82 -6.27
N VAL A 292 12.56 22.39 -7.30
CA VAL A 292 12.25 23.73 -7.82
C VAL A 292 10.84 23.81 -8.40
N ASP A 293 10.36 22.76 -9.05
CA ASP A 293 8.99 22.72 -9.62
C ASP A 293 7.93 22.61 -8.53
N LEU A 294 8.16 21.86 -7.48
CA LEU A 294 7.23 21.73 -6.34
C LEU A 294 7.13 23.07 -5.57
N LYS A 295 8.26 23.70 -5.28
CA LYS A 295 8.27 25.02 -4.62
C LYS A 295 7.52 26.09 -5.43
N LYS A 296 7.70 26.10 -6.75
CA LYS A 296 6.94 26.99 -7.66
C LYS A 296 5.46 26.64 -7.64
N TYR A 297 5.09 25.36 -7.59
CA TYR A 297 3.71 24.91 -7.53
C TYR A 297 3.01 25.45 -6.29
N HIS A 298 3.53 25.15 -5.08
CA HIS A 298 2.97 25.62 -3.81
C HIS A 298 2.82 27.15 -3.77
N ARG A 299 3.84 27.90 -4.24
CA ARG A 299 3.73 29.37 -4.35
C ARG A 299 2.57 29.77 -5.26
N ARG A 300 2.38 29.10 -6.40
CA ARG A 300 1.32 29.44 -7.37
C ARG A 300 -0.07 29.00 -6.92
N LEU A 301 -0.19 27.99 -6.10
CA LEU A 301 -1.45 27.64 -5.43
C LEU A 301 -1.95 28.80 -4.56
N LYS A 302 -1.06 29.48 -3.85
CA LYS A 302 -1.40 30.64 -3.00
C LYS A 302 -1.60 31.94 -3.81
N THR A 303 -0.86 32.14 -4.89
CA THR A 303 -0.82 33.45 -5.58
C THR A 303 -1.62 33.51 -6.87
N ARG A 304 -1.80 32.41 -7.59
CA ARG A 304 -2.46 32.37 -8.91
C ARG A 304 -3.78 31.60 -8.93
N LEU A 305 -3.82 30.42 -8.32
CA LEU A 305 -5.01 29.58 -8.31
C LEU A 305 -6.26 30.31 -7.78
N PRO A 306 -6.22 31.13 -6.72
CA PRO A 306 -7.42 31.81 -6.21
C PRO A 306 -8.15 32.61 -7.25
N LYS A 307 -7.43 33.22 -8.21
CA LYS A 307 -8.02 34.03 -9.30
C LYS A 307 -8.89 33.23 -10.27
N TYR A 308 -8.65 31.94 -10.38
CA TYR A 308 -9.30 31.06 -11.37
C TYR A 308 -10.10 29.92 -10.74
N LYS A 309 -10.01 29.75 -9.42
CA LYS A 309 -10.59 28.62 -8.68
C LYS A 309 -12.08 28.44 -8.97
N GLU A 310 -12.86 29.51 -8.93
CA GLU A 310 -14.32 29.44 -9.18
C GLU A 310 -14.66 29.08 -10.63
N ILE A 311 -13.88 29.56 -11.59
CA ILE A 311 -14.06 29.23 -13.01
C ILE A 311 -13.75 27.72 -13.22
N ILE A 312 -12.65 27.25 -12.60
CA ILE A 312 -12.23 25.85 -12.67
C ILE A 312 -13.30 24.94 -12.05
N LYS A 313 -13.81 25.31 -10.85
CA LYS A 313 -14.87 24.53 -10.17
C LYS A 313 -16.11 24.39 -11.04
N ARG A 314 -16.64 25.49 -11.55
CA ARG A 314 -17.84 25.47 -12.41
C ARG A 314 -17.65 24.68 -13.69
N ALA A 315 -16.49 24.81 -14.35
CA ALA A 315 -16.19 24.06 -15.54
C ALA A 315 -16.04 22.55 -15.25
N ALA A 316 -15.38 22.19 -14.15
CA ALA A 316 -15.22 20.80 -13.73
C ALA A 316 -16.57 20.16 -13.37
N GLU A 317 -17.38 20.82 -12.54
CA GLU A 317 -18.68 20.37 -12.10
C GLU A 317 -19.62 20.12 -13.28
N LYS A 318 -19.71 21.07 -14.22
CA LYS A 318 -20.53 20.94 -15.45
C LYS A 318 -20.22 19.67 -16.24
N HIS A 319 -18.98 19.18 -16.19
CA HIS A 319 -18.52 18.04 -16.98
C HIS A 319 -18.27 16.77 -16.14
N GLY A 320 -18.54 16.80 -14.82
CA GLY A 320 -18.40 15.66 -13.93
C GLY A 320 -16.95 15.31 -13.56
N PHE A 321 -16.07 16.33 -13.50
CA PHE A 321 -14.69 16.18 -13.03
C PHE A 321 -14.49 16.74 -11.62
N ASP A 322 -13.51 16.21 -10.91
CA ASP A 322 -13.00 16.87 -9.71
C ASP A 322 -12.29 18.17 -10.11
N TRP A 323 -12.70 19.31 -9.51
CA TRP A 323 -12.10 20.60 -9.81
C TRP A 323 -10.59 20.64 -9.52
N ARG A 324 -10.11 19.85 -8.55
CA ARG A 324 -8.68 19.76 -8.20
C ARG A 324 -7.88 19.07 -9.31
N LEU A 325 -8.47 18.07 -9.96
CA LEU A 325 -7.86 17.43 -11.14
C LEU A 325 -7.75 18.44 -12.29
N ILE A 326 -8.80 19.21 -12.54
CA ILE A 326 -8.77 20.26 -13.56
C ILE A 326 -7.77 21.36 -13.19
N ALA A 327 -7.69 21.75 -11.92
CA ALA A 327 -6.68 22.73 -11.48
C ALA A 327 -5.25 22.21 -11.67
N ALA A 328 -4.99 20.95 -11.35
CA ALA A 328 -3.71 20.29 -11.60
C ALA A 328 -3.36 20.27 -13.11
N MET A 329 -4.35 19.98 -13.94
CA MET A 329 -4.21 20.01 -15.39
C MET A 329 -3.92 21.42 -15.93
N VAL A 330 -4.66 22.45 -15.48
CA VAL A 330 -4.39 23.87 -15.84
C VAL A 330 -2.98 24.28 -15.41
N TYR A 331 -2.53 23.79 -14.23
CA TYR A 331 -1.16 24.05 -13.81
C TYR A 331 -0.14 23.38 -14.72
N GLN A 332 -0.34 22.12 -15.10
CA GLN A 332 0.54 21.41 -16.02
C GLN A 332 0.62 22.09 -17.38
N GLU A 333 -0.48 22.63 -17.90
CA GLU A 333 -0.54 23.30 -19.20
C GLU A 333 0.11 24.69 -19.20
N SER A 334 -0.16 25.50 -18.21
CA SER A 334 0.21 26.93 -18.24
C SER A 334 0.83 27.47 -16.96
N HIS A 335 0.90 26.68 -15.90
CA HIS A 335 1.24 27.16 -14.57
C HIS A 335 0.29 28.32 -14.10
N PHE A 336 -0.99 28.25 -14.43
CA PHE A 336 -2.00 29.28 -14.23
C PHE A 336 -1.62 30.64 -14.89
N ASN A 337 -0.99 30.60 -16.07
CA ASN A 337 -0.67 31.78 -16.86
C ASN A 337 -1.59 31.88 -18.09
N PRO A 338 -2.52 32.85 -18.14
CA PRO A 338 -3.43 32.98 -19.28
C PRO A 338 -2.72 33.37 -20.58
N ARG A 339 -1.51 33.97 -20.49
CA ARG A 339 -0.70 34.37 -21.65
C ARG A 339 0.34 33.34 -22.06
N ALA A 340 0.24 32.09 -21.52
CA ALA A 340 1.17 31.02 -21.89
C ALA A 340 1.11 30.71 -23.38
N ARG A 341 2.28 30.54 -24.00
CA ARG A 341 2.45 30.20 -25.40
C ARG A 341 3.54 29.13 -25.53
N SER A 342 3.25 28.06 -26.27
CA SER A 342 4.29 27.11 -26.64
C SER A 342 4.87 27.45 -28.02
N PHE A 343 6.02 26.90 -28.34
CA PHE A 343 6.61 27.02 -29.66
C PHE A 343 5.75 26.33 -30.75
N THR A 344 4.94 25.34 -30.37
CA THR A 344 3.99 24.63 -31.25
C THR A 344 2.70 25.43 -31.54
N GLY A 345 2.57 26.64 -30.99
CA GLY A 345 1.44 27.53 -31.28
C GLY A 345 0.21 27.32 -30.41
N VAL A 346 0.22 26.40 -29.43
CA VAL A 346 -0.85 26.30 -28.43
C VAL A 346 -0.79 27.46 -27.42
N ARG A 347 -1.93 27.91 -26.93
CA ARG A 347 -2.03 29.15 -26.11
C ARG A 347 -3.05 29.05 -25.00
N GLY A 348 -2.85 29.89 -23.97
CA GLY A 348 -3.81 30.12 -22.89
C GLY A 348 -3.71 29.13 -21.75
N MET A 349 -4.69 29.18 -20.83
CA MET A 349 -4.72 28.40 -19.59
C MET A 349 -4.66 26.88 -19.81
N MET A 350 -5.29 26.38 -20.89
CA MET A 350 -5.40 24.96 -21.24
C MET A 350 -4.66 24.62 -22.52
N GLN A 351 -3.77 25.50 -23.03
CA GLN A 351 -2.91 25.27 -24.19
C GLN A 351 -3.66 24.70 -25.40
N LEU A 352 -4.74 25.37 -25.83
CA LEU A 352 -5.53 24.94 -26.98
C LEU A 352 -4.87 25.33 -28.31
N THR A 353 -4.97 24.45 -29.32
CA THR A 353 -4.71 24.80 -30.72
C THR A 353 -5.80 25.74 -31.25
N LEU A 354 -5.59 26.35 -32.41
CA LEU A 354 -6.66 27.14 -33.06
C LEU A 354 -7.86 26.28 -33.42
N ASP A 355 -7.61 25.12 -34.00
CA ASP A 355 -8.66 24.21 -34.45
C ASP A 355 -9.46 23.67 -33.27
N THR A 356 -8.77 23.19 -32.23
CA THR A 356 -9.45 22.74 -31.00
C THR A 356 -10.30 23.85 -30.37
N ALA A 357 -9.82 25.09 -30.35
CA ALA A 357 -10.59 26.21 -29.81
C ALA A 357 -11.85 26.45 -30.65
N LYS A 358 -11.72 26.45 -31.98
CA LYS A 358 -12.85 26.60 -32.93
C LYS A 358 -13.89 25.49 -32.73
N ASP A 359 -13.43 24.23 -32.66
CA ASP A 359 -14.31 23.05 -32.45
C ASP A 359 -15.04 23.10 -31.09
N MET A 360 -14.42 23.68 -30.09
CA MET A 360 -15.02 23.87 -28.76
C MET A 360 -15.88 25.13 -28.65
N GLY A 361 -15.93 25.99 -29.69
CA GLY A 361 -16.68 27.24 -29.71
C GLY A 361 -16.00 28.35 -28.90
N ILE A 362 -14.64 28.37 -28.89
CA ILE A 362 -13.82 29.33 -28.17
C ILE A 362 -13.26 30.37 -29.15
N GLU A 363 -13.61 31.62 -28.93
CA GLU A 363 -13.17 32.76 -29.75
C GLU A 363 -11.79 33.28 -29.35
N ASN A 364 -11.53 33.35 -28.03
CA ASN A 364 -10.29 33.84 -27.48
C ASN A 364 -9.61 32.86 -26.53
N ARG A 365 -8.56 32.17 -27.00
CA ARG A 365 -7.77 31.21 -26.20
C ARG A 365 -6.98 31.83 -25.04
N LEU A 366 -6.77 33.17 -25.09
CA LEU A 366 -6.06 33.91 -24.04
C LEU A 366 -7.00 34.42 -22.96
N ASP A 367 -8.32 34.39 -23.18
CA ASP A 367 -9.30 34.61 -22.14
C ASP A 367 -9.33 33.40 -21.17
N PRO A 368 -9.05 33.63 -19.87
CA PRO A 368 -8.95 32.52 -18.92
C PRO A 368 -10.23 31.66 -18.83
N LYS A 369 -11.40 32.33 -18.84
CA LYS A 369 -12.69 31.65 -18.70
C LYS A 369 -12.98 30.81 -19.92
N GLN A 370 -12.83 31.36 -21.13
CA GLN A 370 -13.05 30.62 -22.36
C GLN A 370 -12.05 29.46 -22.52
N SER A 371 -10.77 29.70 -22.22
CA SER A 371 -9.72 28.69 -22.33
C SER A 371 -9.99 27.49 -21.37
N ILE A 372 -10.38 27.76 -20.11
CA ILE A 372 -10.68 26.70 -19.14
C ILE A 372 -11.93 25.92 -19.55
N ILE A 373 -13.02 26.61 -19.91
CA ILE A 373 -14.27 25.95 -20.34
C ILE A 373 -14.03 25.08 -21.58
N GLY A 374 -13.35 25.63 -22.60
CA GLY A 374 -13.05 24.91 -23.84
C GLY A 374 -12.14 23.71 -23.60
N GLY A 375 -11.10 23.86 -22.77
CA GLY A 375 -10.20 22.78 -22.44
C GLY A 375 -10.87 21.63 -21.67
N VAL A 376 -11.75 21.94 -20.71
CA VAL A 376 -12.51 20.90 -19.98
C VAL A 376 -13.55 20.22 -20.89
N LYS A 377 -14.20 20.97 -21.79
CA LYS A 377 -15.11 20.42 -22.80
C LYS A 377 -14.36 19.47 -23.75
N TYR A 378 -13.16 19.86 -24.19
CA TYR A 378 -12.29 19.03 -25.02
C TYR A 378 -11.83 17.77 -24.28
N LEU A 379 -11.41 17.88 -23.02
CA LEU A 379 -11.09 16.73 -22.18
C LEU A 379 -12.28 15.77 -22.10
N LYS A 380 -13.50 16.29 -21.86
CA LYS A 380 -14.72 15.48 -21.76
C LYS A 380 -15.03 14.72 -23.05
N SER A 381 -14.69 15.25 -24.23
CA SER A 381 -14.95 14.59 -25.51
C SER A 381 -14.24 13.24 -25.63
N PHE A 382 -13.08 13.07 -25.00
CA PHE A 382 -12.33 11.80 -25.03
C PHE A 382 -12.93 10.71 -24.13
N ILE A 383 -13.68 11.06 -23.08
CA ILE A 383 -14.29 10.07 -22.16
C ILE A 383 -15.19 9.09 -22.90
N ARG A 384 -15.92 9.54 -23.94
CA ARG A 384 -16.79 8.67 -24.73
C ARG A 384 -16.01 7.54 -25.42
N GLY A 385 -14.81 7.83 -25.90
CA GLY A 385 -13.93 6.82 -26.50
C GLY A 385 -13.29 5.85 -25.47
N MET A 386 -13.37 6.17 -24.18
CA MET A 386 -12.75 5.39 -23.09
C MET A 386 -13.79 4.67 -22.21
N MET A 387 -15.01 4.45 -22.71
CA MET A 387 -16.10 3.83 -21.93
C MET A 387 -15.80 2.40 -21.47
N MET A 388 -14.95 1.67 -22.21
CA MET A 388 -14.51 0.32 -21.84
C MET A 388 -13.53 0.30 -20.66
N ALA A 389 -12.79 1.39 -20.44
CA ALA A 389 -11.92 1.53 -19.29
C ALA A 389 -12.71 1.86 -18.02
N LYS A 390 -12.32 1.29 -16.88
CA LYS A 390 -12.89 1.59 -15.56
C LYS A 390 -12.10 2.73 -14.90
N ASP A 391 -12.72 3.47 -13.99
CA ASP A 391 -11.97 4.43 -13.17
C ASP A 391 -11.04 3.68 -12.19
N PRO A 392 -9.78 4.16 -11.97
CA PRO A 392 -9.22 5.43 -12.44
C PRO A 392 -8.63 5.40 -13.86
N ASP A 393 -8.46 4.24 -14.51
CA ASP A 393 -7.77 4.10 -15.79
C ASP A 393 -8.41 4.98 -16.88
N ARG A 394 -9.74 5.07 -16.92
CA ARG A 394 -10.48 5.93 -17.85
C ARG A 394 -10.02 7.38 -17.78
N VAL A 395 -9.88 7.92 -16.57
CA VAL A 395 -9.42 9.30 -16.38
C VAL A 395 -7.97 9.46 -16.81
N LEU A 396 -7.09 8.52 -16.46
CA LEU A 396 -5.67 8.57 -16.82
C LEU A 396 -5.45 8.50 -18.34
N ILE A 397 -6.16 7.60 -19.01
CA ILE A 397 -6.11 7.46 -20.48
C ILE A 397 -6.69 8.72 -21.15
N THR A 398 -7.75 9.31 -20.58
CA THR A 398 -8.33 10.57 -21.07
C THR A 398 -7.34 11.73 -20.98
N LEU A 399 -6.58 11.84 -19.88
CA LEU A 399 -5.52 12.84 -19.73
C LEU A 399 -4.39 12.63 -20.75
N ALA A 400 -3.99 11.38 -20.96
CA ALA A 400 -2.99 11.05 -21.99
C ALA A 400 -3.48 11.42 -23.39
N SER A 401 -4.77 11.16 -23.70
CA SER A 401 -5.39 11.53 -24.99
C SER A 401 -5.36 13.03 -25.23
N TYR A 402 -5.54 13.83 -24.19
CA TYR A 402 -5.46 15.29 -24.28
C TYR A 402 -4.06 15.76 -24.69
N ASN A 403 -3.02 15.13 -24.16
CA ASN A 403 -1.63 15.50 -24.44
C ASN A 403 -1.15 15.04 -25.82
N VAL A 404 -1.39 13.77 -26.17
CA VAL A 404 -0.78 13.14 -27.34
C VAL A 404 -1.75 12.99 -28.52
N GLY A 405 -3.03 13.19 -28.27
CA GLY A 405 -4.08 12.96 -29.25
C GLY A 405 -4.66 11.55 -29.17
N TYR A 406 -5.96 11.46 -29.40
CA TYR A 406 -6.74 10.23 -29.30
C TYR A 406 -6.26 9.10 -30.22
N GLY A 407 -5.81 9.49 -31.45
CA GLY A 407 -5.31 8.53 -32.42
C GLY A 407 -4.13 7.70 -31.92
N HIS A 408 -3.17 8.32 -31.23
CA HIS A 408 -2.02 7.60 -30.68
C HIS A 408 -2.39 6.72 -29.48
N ILE A 409 -3.45 7.04 -28.76
CA ILE A 409 -4.00 6.16 -27.72
C ILE A 409 -4.62 4.91 -28.34
N LEU A 410 -5.36 5.05 -29.44
CA LEU A 410 -5.90 3.90 -30.19
C LEU A 410 -4.78 3.01 -30.75
N ASP A 411 -3.70 3.62 -31.26
CA ASP A 411 -2.51 2.88 -31.69
C ASP A 411 -1.86 2.11 -30.53
N ALA A 412 -1.74 2.73 -29.38
CA ALA A 412 -1.21 2.08 -28.18
C ALA A 412 -2.12 0.95 -27.69
N GLN A 413 -3.44 1.14 -27.69
CA GLN A 413 -4.42 0.11 -27.36
C GLN A 413 -4.34 -1.10 -28.29
N LYS A 414 -4.17 -0.87 -29.59
CA LYS A 414 -3.97 -1.94 -30.57
C LYS A 414 -2.72 -2.75 -30.27
N ILE A 415 -1.58 -2.08 -30.03
CA ILE A 415 -0.31 -2.77 -29.70
C ILE A 415 -0.41 -3.50 -28.35
N ALA A 416 -1.07 -2.91 -27.34
CA ALA A 416 -1.32 -3.58 -26.06
C ALA A 416 -2.05 -4.91 -26.27
N LYS A 417 -3.14 -4.90 -27.07
CA LYS A 417 -3.90 -6.10 -27.41
C LYS A 417 -3.06 -7.14 -28.17
N GLU A 418 -2.22 -6.71 -29.12
CA GLU A 418 -1.30 -7.60 -29.85
C GLU A 418 -0.25 -8.26 -28.93
N ASN A 419 0.07 -7.63 -27.77
CA ASN A 419 1.00 -8.15 -26.77
C ASN A 419 0.29 -8.83 -25.57
N ASN A 420 -0.98 -9.20 -25.70
CA ASN A 420 -1.80 -9.82 -24.66
C ASN A 420 -1.90 -8.98 -23.36
N LEU A 421 -1.84 -7.64 -23.49
CA LEU A 421 -2.05 -6.69 -22.41
C LEU A 421 -3.46 -6.11 -22.49
N ASP A 422 -4.03 -5.70 -21.35
CA ASP A 422 -5.33 -5.03 -21.33
C ASP A 422 -5.24 -3.64 -21.98
N PRO A 423 -5.89 -3.42 -23.14
CA PRO A 423 -5.87 -2.14 -23.85
C PRO A 423 -6.59 -1.01 -23.10
N ASN A 424 -7.38 -1.33 -22.09
CA ASN A 424 -8.16 -0.37 -21.31
C ASN A 424 -7.52 -0.06 -19.94
N SER A 425 -6.35 -0.63 -19.65
CA SER A 425 -5.56 -0.37 -18.45
C SER A 425 -4.48 0.67 -18.69
N TRP A 426 -4.42 1.68 -17.82
CA TRP A 426 -3.33 2.67 -17.85
C TRP A 426 -1.97 2.04 -17.63
N VAL A 427 -1.89 1.01 -16.76
CA VAL A 427 -0.64 0.27 -16.52
C VAL A 427 -0.09 -0.32 -17.80
N SER A 428 -0.94 -0.91 -18.64
CA SER A 428 -0.52 -1.41 -19.96
C SER A 428 -0.11 -0.28 -20.89
N LEU A 429 -0.94 0.76 -21.01
CA LEU A 429 -0.69 1.84 -21.96
C LEU A 429 0.54 2.69 -21.63
N GLN A 430 0.88 2.87 -20.37
CA GLN A 430 2.10 3.59 -19.98
C GLN A 430 3.39 2.83 -20.35
N GLU A 431 3.33 1.51 -20.56
CA GLU A 431 4.43 0.68 -21.05
C GLU A 431 4.51 0.71 -22.57
N ILE A 432 3.35 0.71 -23.24
CA ILE A 432 3.27 0.68 -24.70
C ILE A 432 3.52 2.04 -25.34
N LEU A 433 2.98 3.13 -24.77
CA LEU A 433 3.14 4.48 -25.36
C LEU A 433 4.59 4.84 -25.66
N PRO A 434 5.59 4.62 -24.77
CA PRO A 434 6.99 4.90 -25.08
C PRO A 434 7.55 4.12 -26.27
N LEU A 435 6.97 2.96 -26.59
CA LEU A 435 7.41 2.13 -27.72
C LEU A 435 7.06 2.74 -29.07
N LEU A 436 6.03 3.61 -29.14
CA LEU A 436 5.60 4.29 -30.36
C LEU A 436 6.66 5.25 -30.95
N ARG A 437 7.77 5.50 -30.26
CA ARG A 437 8.93 6.22 -30.82
C ARG A 437 9.82 5.35 -31.70
N TYR A 438 9.70 4.03 -31.59
CA TYR A 438 10.55 3.11 -32.36
C TYR A 438 9.85 2.65 -33.62
N ARG A 439 10.58 2.68 -34.78
CA ARG A 439 10.03 2.35 -36.07
C ARG A 439 9.37 0.97 -36.16
N LYS A 440 9.92 -0.03 -35.44
CA LYS A 440 9.35 -1.39 -35.39
C LYS A 440 7.91 -1.44 -34.90
N TYR A 441 7.49 -0.45 -34.07
CA TYR A 441 6.15 -0.33 -33.55
C TYR A 441 5.31 0.64 -34.37
N TYR A 442 5.74 1.92 -34.51
CA TYR A 442 4.90 2.93 -35.14
C TYR A 442 4.61 2.67 -36.64
N LYS A 443 5.46 1.93 -37.38
CA LYS A 443 5.17 1.53 -38.75
C LYS A 443 3.95 0.63 -38.92
N LYS A 444 3.49 0.00 -37.83
CA LYS A 444 2.31 -0.87 -37.75
C LYS A 444 1.05 -0.13 -37.33
N THR A 445 1.17 1.15 -36.98
CA THR A 445 0.09 1.97 -36.46
C THR A 445 -0.44 2.93 -37.52
N LYS A 446 -1.69 3.40 -37.28
CA LYS A 446 -2.36 4.33 -38.22
C LYS A 446 -1.78 5.74 -38.14
N ASN A 447 -1.41 6.19 -36.92
CA ASN A 447 -1.00 7.57 -36.67
C ASN A 447 0.54 7.74 -36.67
N GLY A 448 1.30 6.66 -36.81
CA GLY A 448 2.74 6.70 -36.96
C GLY A 448 3.53 7.06 -35.72
N TYR A 449 4.61 7.81 -35.90
CA TYR A 449 5.54 8.18 -34.84
C TYR A 449 4.90 9.03 -33.73
N CYS A 450 5.16 8.65 -32.48
CA CYS A 450 4.72 9.37 -31.28
C CYS A 450 5.85 9.49 -30.27
N ARG A 451 5.99 10.65 -29.60
CA ARG A 451 6.84 10.81 -28.42
C ARG A 451 6.17 10.27 -27.17
N GLY A 452 5.85 8.99 -27.18
CA GLY A 452 4.97 8.35 -26.19
C GLY A 452 5.42 8.40 -24.74
N THR A 453 6.67 8.83 -24.45
CA THR A 453 7.10 9.14 -23.08
C THR A 453 6.49 10.43 -22.52
N GLU A 454 6.13 11.38 -23.40
CA GLU A 454 5.56 12.68 -23.00
C GLU A 454 4.19 12.52 -22.34
N PRO A 455 3.19 11.81 -22.93
CA PRO A 455 1.89 11.62 -22.29
C PRO A 455 1.98 10.86 -20.96
N VAL A 456 2.92 9.92 -20.81
CA VAL A 456 3.14 9.22 -19.54
C VAL A 456 3.62 10.18 -18.45
N ARG A 457 4.63 11.01 -18.78
CA ARG A 457 5.11 12.06 -17.86
C ARG A 457 4.03 13.10 -17.55
N TYR A 458 3.25 13.48 -18.55
CA TYR A 458 2.15 14.43 -18.43
C TYR A 458 1.11 13.96 -17.42
N VAL A 459 0.62 12.74 -17.56
CA VAL A 459 -0.34 12.12 -16.63
C VAL A 459 0.25 12.05 -15.22
N ASN A 460 1.48 11.55 -15.09
CA ASN A 460 2.14 11.43 -13.79
C ASN A 460 2.28 12.77 -13.07
N ARG A 461 2.63 13.84 -13.78
CA ARG A 461 2.73 15.19 -13.21
C ARG A 461 1.38 15.72 -12.75
N ILE A 462 0.34 15.59 -13.59
CA ILE A 462 -1.01 16.02 -13.21
C ILE A 462 -1.47 15.27 -11.95
N MET A 463 -1.28 13.97 -11.89
CA MET A 463 -1.68 13.17 -10.73
C MET A 463 -0.93 13.60 -9.46
N THR A 464 0.36 13.94 -9.56
CA THR A 464 1.10 14.48 -8.42
C THR A 464 0.55 15.84 -7.97
N TYR A 465 0.31 16.78 -8.88
CA TYR A 465 -0.29 18.08 -8.54
C TYR A 465 -1.71 17.91 -7.96
N TYR A 466 -2.45 16.95 -8.47
CA TYR A 466 -3.78 16.62 -7.98
C TYR A 466 -3.74 16.07 -6.54
N GLU A 467 -2.83 15.14 -6.24
CA GLU A 467 -2.67 14.61 -4.88
C GLU A 467 -2.28 15.70 -3.87
N ILE A 468 -1.41 16.63 -4.25
CA ILE A 468 -1.06 17.80 -3.41
C ILE A 468 -2.29 18.65 -3.12
N LEU A 469 -3.08 18.99 -4.15
CA LEU A 469 -4.30 19.78 -3.98
C LEU A 469 -5.36 19.11 -3.13
N LYS A 470 -5.46 17.79 -3.18
CA LYS A 470 -6.39 17.02 -2.33
C LYS A 470 -6.04 17.22 -0.84
N ARG A 471 -4.76 17.23 -0.53
CA ARG A 471 -4.27 17.34 0.85
C ARG A 471 -4.39 18.76 1.40
N GLU A 472 -4.04 19.78 0.61
CA GLU A 472 -4.20 21.17 1.00
C GLU A 472 -5.67 21.61 1.19
N ALA A 473 -6.62 20.91 0.59
CA ALA A 473 -8.05 21.21 0.75
C ALA A 473 -8.66 20.65 2.04
N ILE A 474 -7.91 19.84 2.77
CA ILE A 474 -8.33 19.21 4.04
C ILE A 474 -7.74 19.96 5.24
N SER A 475 -6.66 20.73 5.05
CA SER A 475 -6.07 21.68 6.02
C SER A 475 -6.65 23.07 5.83
#